data_a425fc19fc5675a73eeedad6010698f4
#
_entry.id   a425fc19fc5675a73eeedad6010698f4
#
_cell.length_a   1.000
_cell.length_b   1.000
_cell.length_c   1.000
_cell.angle_alpha   90.00
_cell.angle_beta   90.00
_cell.angle_gamma   90.00
#
_symmetry.space_group_name_H-M   'P 1'
#
loop_
_entity.id
_entity.type
_entity.pdbx_description
1 polymer ?
#
loop_
_entity_poly.entity_id
_entity_poly.type
_entity_poly.pdbx_seq_one_letter_code
_entity_poly.pdbx_strand_id
1 'polypeptide(L)'
;RGGVLTSTVLTAVLVFGSALYGSAEDVHDGDILNAGTNISVTKDETTKTITISTHGVATSAEVDAVKTDVQKNQTDIADNKGKIADNSTKIANNKIRINQNSNDIQQNKTDIAANKNAITANTGKIKNNTDDITELKNVNSALGLDKTKPGIKYFRANSTGEDAAAAGEDAVAIGVSAKANGKDSVALGDDARSASSAENSIAIGRKAVSGSFNDMTGDGDSSTVDIDGGKASISIGDAANARGNSSIALGDGATVYNDGTNDQLNDNSMAIGTQASTVASNNAIALGNHAAVKKNSHSSVAIGDSATASAADALAFGKSAAASGADSIAAGTEAAASGADALAMGKSAQASGADAVALGNGAVAGGSASVVLGKDASANAVRSVVLGPSAGVGMVGHVLGTKGSHVVIGDDAGNNIDGQQNIAIGYKTGNDVKSDHNVAIGSEAGTNIGSSGNTSEGKNVSIGYHANKNDSAVSRIQSTALGSETKAADDAVAVGYQAQANGNGST
;
A
#
# COMPACT_ATOMS: atom_id res chain seq x y z
N ARG A 1 35.17 6.12 2.42
CA ARG A 1 36.39 6.84 2.94
C ARG A 1 36.74 6.36 4.37
N GLY A 2 36.59 5.08 4.67
CA GLY A 2 37.00 4.43 5.92
C GLY A 2 38.44 3.97 5.97
N GLY A 3 39.27 4.27 4.92
CA GLY A 3 40.66 3.92 4.89
C GLY A 3 41.60 5.01 5.39
N VAL A 4 41.08 6.19 5.76
CA VAL A 4 41.95 7.35 6.06
C VAL A 4 42.20 7.49 7.56
N LEU A 5 41.34 6.95 8.46
CA LEU A 5 41.53 7.16 9.91
C LEU A 5 42.52 6.20 10.57
N THR A 6 42.64 4.97 10.11
CA THR A 6 43.72 4.06 10.56
C THR A 6 45.09 4.45 10.02
N SER A 7 45.13 4.98 8.79
CA SER A 7 46.32 5.58 8.20
C SER A 7 46.71 6.92 8.89
N THR A 8 45.69 7.73 9.30
CA THR A 8 45.96 9.05 9.89
C THR A 8 46.48 8.95 11.32
N VAL A 9 46.04 7.97 12.12
CA VAL A 9 46.60 7.74 13.46
C VAL A 9 48.02 7.16 13.38
N LEU A 10 48.26 6.24 12.45
CA LEU A 10 49.64 5.70 12.23
C LEU A 10 50.52 6.71 11.50
N THR A 11 50.00 7.50 10.58
CA THR A 11 50.70 8.58 9.90
C THR A 11 50.91 9.77 10.82
N ALA A 12 49.99 10.04 11.77
CA ALA A 12 50.22 11.08 12.78
C ALA A 12 51.39 10.72 13.72
N VAL A 13 51.53 9.46 14.13
CA VAL A 13 52.65 9.00 14.91
C VAL A 13 53.97 9.03 14.07
N LEU A 14 53.89 8.72 12.79
CA LEU A 14 55.02 8.79 11.86
C LEU A 14 55.33 10.23 11.40
N VAL A 15 54.32 11.08 11.24
CA VAL A 15 54.50 12.50 10.90
C VAL A 15 55.03 13.29 12.11
N PHE A 16 54.63 12.94 13.35
CA PHE A 16 55.24 13.47 14.55
C PHE A 16 56.71 12.96 14.70
N GLY A 17 56.99 11.75 14.26
CA GLY A 17 58.37 11.24 14.15
C GLY A 17 59.20 11.98 13.09
N SER A 18 58.58 12.46 12.00
CA SER A 18 59.30 13.22 10.95
C SER A 18 59.32 14.73 11.14
N ALA A 19 58.40 15.28 11.92
CA ALA A 19 58.38 16.71 12.28
C ALA A 19 59.32 17.01 13.49
N LEU A 20 59.80 15.97 14.15
CA LEU A 20 60.81 16.04 15.19
C LEU A 20 62.25 15.87 14.64
N TYR A 21 62.42 15.84 13.31
CA TYR A 21 63.72 15.81 12.65
C TYR A 21 64.20 17.21 12.25
N GLY A 22 64.68 17.95 13.24
CA GLY A 22 66.10 18.23 13.28
C GLY A 22 66.86 16.93 13.51
N SER A 23 67.95 16.74 12.83
CA SER A 23 68.74 15.49 12.89
C SER A 23 68.98 15.10 14.36
N ALA A 24 69.11 13.80 14.64
CA ALA A 24 69.45 13.36 16.00
C ALA A 24 70.72 13.97 16.57
N GLU A 25 71.44 14.70 15.73
CA GLU A 25 72.60 15.49 16.11
C GLU A 25 72.28 16.82 16.80
N ASP A 26 71.04 17.33 16.66
CA ASP A 26 70.63 18.62 17.25
C ASP A 26 70.04 18.52 18.67
N VAL A 27 69.90 17.29 19.19
CA VAL A 27 69.37 17.07 20.55
C VAL A 27 70.53 16.92 21.53
N HIS A 28 70.70 17.88 22.43
CA HIS A 28 71.74 17.87 23.44
C HIS A 28 71.33 17.03 24.66
N ASP A 29 72.31 16.61 25.44
CA ASP A 29 72.06 15.80 26.65
C ASP A 29 71.15 16.54 27.63
N GLY A 30 70.03 15.91 28.01
CA GLY A 30 69.04 16.49 28.89
C GLY A 30 67.94 17.33 28.22
N ASP A 31 67.98 17.52 26.88
CA ASP A 31 66.87 18.18 26.17
C ASP A 31 65.60 17.34 26.19
N ILE A 32 64.54 17.89 26.70
CA ILE A 32 63.20 17.33 26.65
C ILE A 32 62.49 17.98 25.48
N LEU A 33 62.44 17.27 24.35
CA LEU A 33 61.61 17.68 23.22
C LEU A 33 60.16 17.29 23.53
N ASN A 34 59.37 18.25 23.90
CA ASN A 34 57.97 18.04 24.21
C ASN A 34 57.14 17.95 22.90
N ALA A 35 56.97 16.76 22.44
CA ALA A 35 56.14 16.49 21.27
C ALA A 35 54.62 16.42 21.63
N GLY A 36 54.17 17.43 22.31
CA GLY A 36 52.83 17.47 22.91
C GLY A 36 52.84 17.01 24.37
N THR A 37 51.69 17.09 25.04
CA THR A 37 51.56 16.84 26.47
C THR A 37 51.86 15.41 26.92
N ASN A 38 52.00 14.47 26.00
CA ASN A 38 52.02 13.04 26.33
C ASN A 38 53.28 12.29 25.92
N ILE A 39 54.24 12.94 25.28
CA ILE A 39 55.50 12.29 24.83
C ILE A 39 56.64 13.19 25.20
N SER A 40 57.60 12.69 25.97
CA SER A 40 58.92 13.33 26.15
C SER A 40 59.99 12.49 25.45
N VAL A 41 60.83 13.18 24.72
CA VAL A 41 61.97 12.58 24.05
C VAL A 41 63.22 13.15 24.68
N THR A 42 64.04 12.28 25.25
CA THR A 42 65.34 12.65 25.85
C THR A 42 66.48 11.93 25.11
N LYS A 43 67.51 12.63 24.79
CA LYS A 43 68.73 12.06 24.20
C LYS A 43 69.81 12.05 25.24
N ASP A 44 70.38 10.93 25.46
CA ASP A 44 71.59 10.77 26.26
C ASP A 44 72.81 10.81 25.31
N GLU A 45 73.60 11.88 25.40
CA GLU A 45 74.75 12.07 24.54
C GLU A 45 75.89 11.09 24.84
N THR A 46 75.92 10.54 26.08
CA THR A 46 76.95 9.61 26.49
C THR A 46 76.77 8.23 25.88
N THR A 47 75.55 7.80 25.93
CA THR A 47 75.14 6.45 25.38
C THR A 47 74.68 6.51 23.95
N LYS A 48 74.51 7.73 23.38
CA LYS A 48 73.82 7.95 22.08
C LYS A 48 72.44 7.34 21.98
N THR A 49 71.76 7.19 23.09
CA THR A 49 70.45 6.59 23.16
C THR A 49 69.36 7.68 23.18
N ILE A 50 68.37 7.55 22.39
CA ILE A 50 67.14 8.35 22.42
C ILE A 50 66.08 7.58 23.19
N THR A 51 65.69 8.09 24.30
CA THR A 51 64.56 7.51 25.10
C THR A 51 63.29 8.30 24.78
N ILE A 52 62.27 7.62 24.32
CA ILE A 52 60.95 8.18 24.13
C ILE A 52 60.08 7.62 25.24
N SER A 53 59.69 8.53 26.12
CA SER A 53 58.79 8.18 27.24
C SER A 53 57.41 8.75 27.01
N THR A 54 56.41 7.94 27.10
CA THR A 54 55.03 8.37 27.02
C THR A 54 54.49 8.64 28.44
N HIS A 55 54.07 9.85 28.69
CA HIS A 55 53.43 10.21 29.95
C HIS A 55 51.97 10.51 29.67
N GLY A 56 51.09 9.74 30.26
CA GLY A 56 49.68 9.91 30.08
C GLY A 56 49.20 9.58 28.66
N VAL A 57 49.95 8.73 27.92
CA VAL A 57 49.45 8.16 26.68
C VAL A 57 48.28 7.23 27.02
N ALA A 58 47.21 7.44 26.35
CA ALA A 58 46.04 6.62 26.53
C ALA A 58 46.43 5.11 26.45
N THR A 59 45.93 4.32 27.38
CA THR A 59 46.11 2.86 27.35
C THR A 59 45.54 2.28 26.07
N SER A 60 46.03 1.12 25.68
CA SER A 60 45.45 0.41 24.50
C SER A 60 43.94 0.26 24.65
N ALA A 61 43.47 0.04 25.85
CA ALA A 61 42.03 -0.04 26.13
C ALA A 61 41.28 1.29 25.94
N GLU A 62 41.92 2.42 26.32
CA GLU A 62 41.31 3.74 26.11
C GLU A 62 41.36 4.12 24.61
N VAL A 63 42.41 3.78 23.91
CA VAL A 63 42.48 3.97 22.44
C VAL A 63 41.46 3.09 21.73
N ASP A 64 41.25 1.87 22.18
CA ASP A 64 40.26 0.97 21.57
C ASP A 64 38.84 1.39 21.94
N ALA A 65 38.62 1.96 23.11
CA ALA A 65 37.35 2.60 23.47
C ALA A 65 37.07 3.79 22.54
N VAL A 66 38.03 4.70 22.34
CA VAL A 66 37.89 5.83 21.41
C VAL A 66 37.67 5.36 19.97
N LYS A 67 38.38 4.31 19.52
CA LYS A 67 38.11 3.72 18.19
C LYS A 67 36.68 3.19 18.07
N THR A 68 36.19 2.55 19.12
CA THR A 68 34.80 2.04 19.16
C THR A 68 33.80 3.18 19.07
N ASP A 69 34.03 4.26 19.85
CA ASP A 69 33.19 5.46 19.81
C ASP A 69 33.24 6.18 18.45
N VAL A 70 34.43 6.25 17.84
CA VAL A 70 34.61 6.82 16.49
C VAL A 70 33.87 5.97 15.45
N GLN A 71 33.97 4.65 15.53
CA GLN A 71 33.23 3.74 14.65
C GLN A 71 31.71 3.86 14.82
N LYS A 72 31.26 3.96 16.07
CA LYS A 72 29.85 4.22 16.37
C LYS A 72 29.41 5.55 15.78
N ASN A 73 30.16 6.62 16.01
CA ASN A 73 29.84 7.93 15.47
C ASN A 73 29.84 7.96 13.95
N GLN A 74 30.74 7.22 13.29
CA GLN A 74 30.75 7.08 11.83
C GLN A 74 29.47 6.39 11.33
N THR A 75 29.01 5.36 12.05
CA THR A 75 27.75 4.66 11.75
C THR A 75 26.57 5.62 11.94
N ASP A 76 26.53 6.34 13.06
CA ASP A 76 25.48 7.31 13.34
C ASP A 76 25.44 8.46 12.32
N ILE A 77 26.62 8.90 11.84
CA ILE A 77 26.73 9.90 10.77
C ILE A 77 26.22 9.35 9.45
N ALA A 78 26.54 8.10 9.13
CA ALA A 78 26.04 7.46 7.90
C ALA A 78 24.52 7.32 7.93
N ASP A 79 23.98 6.89 9.06
CA ASP A 79 22.55 6.77 9.30
C ASP A 79 21.83 8.13 9.21
N ASN A 80 22.41 9.15 9.81
CA ASN A 80 21.88 10.51 9.73
C ASN A 80 21.95 11.09 8.31
N LYS A 81 23.01 10.79 7.55
CA LYS A 81 23.09 11.15 6.13
C LYS A 81 21.99 10.47 5.31
N GLY A 82 21.72 9.19 5.60
CA GLY A 82 20.58 8.47 4.99
C GLY A 82 19.25 9.15 5.29
N LYS A 83 19.00 9.44 6.56
CA LYS A 83 17.77 10.15 7.00
C LYS A 83 17.63 11.54 6.38
N ILE A 84 18.74 12.26 6.23
CA ILE A 84 18.76 13.58 5.55
C ILE A 84 18.41 13.43 4.07
N ALA A 85 18.97 12.43 3.37
CA ALA A 85 18.66 12.16 1.97
C ALA A 85 17.18 11.78 1.79
N ASP A 86 16.66 10.92 2.66
CA ASP A 86 15.24 10.54 2.68
C ASP A 86 14.33 11.75 2.94
N ASN A 87 14.69 12.59 3.90
CA ASN A 87 13.94 13.80 4.19
C ASN A 87 14.00 14.79 3.03
N SER A 88 15.15 14.93 2.37
CA SER A 88 15.29 15.76 1.18
C SER A 88 14.38 15.28 0.05
N THR A 89 14.31 13.96 -0.16
CA THR A 89 13.39 13.34 -1.12
C THR A 89 11.93 13.60 -0.77
N LYS A 90 11.57 13.44 0.51
CA LYS A 90 10.22 13.74 1.00
C LYS A 90 9.85 15.21 0.81
N ILE A 91 10.79 16.11 1.09
CA ILE A 91 10.61 17.57 0.87
C ILE A 91 10.40 17.87 -0.61
N ALA A 92 11.21 17.27 -1.51
CA ALA A 92 11.05 17.42 -2.95
C ALA A 92 9.67 16.94 -3.43
N ASN A 93 9.27 15.76 -2.98
CA ASN A 93 7.95 15.19 -3.30
C ASN A 93 6.81 16.04 -2.76
N ASN A 94 6.93 16.55 -1.54
CA ASN A 94 5.93 17.46 -0.97
C ASN A 94 5.85 18.77 -1.75
N LYS A 95 6.99 19.31 -2.21
CA LYS A 95 7.02 20.51 -3.05
C LYS A 95 6.28 20.28 -4.38
N ILE A 96 6.50 19.10 -5.01
CA ILE A 96 5.75 18.71 -6.22
C ILE A 96 4.26 18.66 -5.93
N ARG A 97 3.85 18.02 -4.83
CA ARG A 97 2.43 17.93 -4.43
C ARG A 97 1.82 19.29 -4.11
N ILE A 98 2.57 20.17 -3.46
CA ILE A 98 2.11 21.54 -3.19
C ILE A 98 1.89 22.30 -4.48
N ASN A 99 2.81 22.17 -5.46
CA ASN A 99 2.64 22.81 -6.76
C ASN A 99 1.43 22.24 -7.50
N GLN A 100 1.24 20.91 -7.48
CA GLN A 100 0.06 20.26 -8.06
C GLN A 100 -1.23 20.77 -7.41
N ASN A 101 -1.30 20.77 -6.08
CA ASN A 101 -2.45 21.27 -5.34
C ASN A 101 -2.72 22.76 -5.64
N SER A 102 -1.66 23.55 -5.85
CA SER A 102 -1.79 24.95 -6.24
C SER A 102 -2.45 25.11 -7.63
N ASN A 103 -2.03 24.26 -8.57
CA ASN A 103 -2.63 24.21 -9.91
C ASN A 103 -4.10 23.78 -9.84
N ASP A 104 -4.37 22.74 -9.07
CA ASP A 104 -5.73 22.21 -8.87
C ASP A 104 -6.64 23.28 -8.23
N ILE A 105 -6.12 24.03 -7.25
CA ILE A 105 -6.82 25.17 -6.64
C ILE A 105 -7.10 26.26 -7.67
N GLN A 106 -6.15 26.57 -8.54
CA GLN A 106 -6.37 27.54 -9.62
C GLN A 106 -7.40 27.05 -10.65
N GLN A 107 -7.33 25.77 -11.00
CA GLN A 107 -8.34 25.15 -11.86
C GLN A 107 -9.72 25.22 -11.21
N ASN A 108 -9.82 24.79 -9.95
CA ASN A 108 -11.07 24.85 -9.20
C ASN A 108 -11.65 26.27 -9.10
N LYS A 109 -10.79 27.29 -8.91
CA LYS A 109 -11.25 28.70 -8.95
C LYS A 109 -11.85 29.08 -10.31
N THR A 110 -11.21 28.62 -11.39
CA THR A 110 -11.70 28.84 -12.74
C THR A 110 -13.06 28.16 -12.95
N ASP A 111 -13.17 26.91 -12.50
CA ASP A 111 -14.40 26.13 -12.61
C ASP A 111 -15.53 26.74 -11.75
N ILE A 112 -15.20 27.19 -10.54
CA ILE A 112 -16.14 27.92 -9.67
C ILE A 112 -16.62 29.20 -10.35
N ALA A 113 -15.73 29.96 -11.00
CA ALA A 113 -16.10 31.17 -11.74
C ALA A 113 -17.01 30.83 -12.93
N ALA A 114 -16.68 29.76 -13.67
CA ALA A 114 -17.51 29.27 -14.78
C ALA A 114 -18.89 28.84 -14.29
N ASN A 115 -18.94 28.08 -13.20
CA ASN A 115 -20.19 27.65 -12.59
C ASN A 115 -21.02 28.84 -12.09
N LYS A 116 -20.39 29.84 -11.47
CA LYS A 116 -21.07 31.08 -11.05
C LYS A 116 -21.70 31.79 -12.23
N ASN A 117 -20.97 31.88 -13.35
CA ASN A 117 -21.52 32.48 -14.57
C ASN A 117 -22.69 31.68 -15.13
N ALA A 118 -22.58 30.34 -15.14
CA ALA A 118 -23.65 29.43 -15.55
C ALA A 118 -24.89 29.57 -14.65
N ILE A 119 -24.69 29.65 -13.33
CA ILE A 119 -25.78 29.91 -12.36
C ILE A 119 -26.46 31.25 -12.65
N THR A 120 -25.69 32.30 -12.89
CA THR A 120 -26.25 33.62 -13.22
C THR A 120 -27.06 33.58 -14.50
N ALA A 121 -26.55 32.91 -15.55
CA ALA A 121 -27.26 32.71 -16.80
C ALA A 121 -28.55 31.91 -16.61
N ASN A 122 -28.49 30.83 -15.80
CA ASN A 122 -29.65 30.00 -15.47
C ASN A 122 -30.68 30.78 -14.65
N THR A 123 -30.23 31.61 -13.70
CA THR A 123 -31.12 32.52 -12.94
C THR A 123 -31.86 33.45 -13.87
N GLY A 124 -31.17 34.01 -14.88
CA GLY A 124 -31.80 34.82 -15.92
C GLY A 124 -32.85 34.05 -16.72
N LYS A 125 -32.50 32.80 -17.13
CA LYS A 125 -33.46 31.92 -17.83
C LYS A 125 -34.68 31.57 -16.96
N ILE A 126 -34.42 31.27 -15.68
CA ILE A 126 -35.48 30.99 -14.70
C ILE A 126 -36.41 32.19 -14.55
N LYS A 127 -35.86 33.41 -14.50
CA LYS A 127 -36.65 34.63 -14.45
C LYS A 127 -37.55 34.77 -15.70
N ASN A 128 -36.97 34.62 -16.90
CA ASN A 128 -37.71 34.68 -18.14
C ASN A 128 -38.80 33.63 -18.20
N ASN A 129 -38.49 32.38 -17.82
CA ASN A 129 -39.49 31.30 -17.74
C ASN A 129 -40.60 31.63 -16.76
N THR A 130 -40.26 32.27 -15.62
CA THR A 130 -41.27 32.71 -14.64
C THR A 130 -42.21 33.79 -15.21
N ASP A 131 -41.63 34.73 -15.97
CA ASP A 131 -42.37 35.77 -16.64
C ASP A 131 -43.31 35.16 -17.72
N ASP A 132 -42.78 34.22 -18.54
CA ASP A 132 -43.55 33.48 -19.55
C ASP A 132 -44.68 32.65 -18.93
N ILE A 133 -44.40 31.96 -17.81
CA ILE A 133 -45.43 31.22 -17.05
C ILE A 133 -46.50 32.15 -16.50
N THR A 134 -46.11 33.35 -16.09
CA THR A 134 -47.08 34.36 -15.61
C THR A 134 -47.94 34.86 -16.75
N GLU A 135 -47.34 35.09 -17.91
CA GLU A 135 -48.09 35.45 -19.12
C GLU A 135 -49.03 34.33 -19.57
N LEU A 136 -48.55 33.05 -19.58
CA LEU A 136 -49.41 31.88 -19.86
C LEU A 136 -50.56 31.74 -18.87
N LYS A 137 -50.32 31.97 -17.58
CA LYS A 137 -51.36 31.98 -16.56
C LYS A 137 -52.40 33.08 -16.83
N ASN A 138 -51.92 34.26 -17.24
CA ASN A 138 -52.81 35.38 -17.58
C ASN A 138 -53.62 35.08 -18.86
N VAL A 139 -52.98 34.48 -19.88
CA VAL A 139 -53.63 34.02 -21.12
C VAL A 139 -54.64 32.92 -20.80
N ASN A 140 -54.28 31.93 -19.93
CA ASN A 140 -55.19 30.88 -19.53
C ASN A 140 -56.38 31.38 -18.73
N SER A 141 -56.16 32.38 -17.88
CA SER A 141 -57.23 33.09 -17.19
C SER A 141 -58.13 33.91 -18.12
N ALA A 142 -57.52 34.57 -19.13
CA ALA A 142 -58.22 35.33 -20.14
C ALA A 142 -59.04 34.43 -21.10
N LEU A 143 -58.58 33.19 -21.32
CA LEU A 143 -59.25 32.20 -22.17
C LEU A 143 -60.32 31.38 -21.42
N GLY A 144 -60.55 31.66 -20.12
CA GLY A 144 -61.57 30.98 -19.35
C GLY A 144 -61.34 29.47 -19.14
N LEU A 145 -60.09 29.03 -19.30
CA LEU A 145 -59.73 27.64 -19.08
C LEU A 145 -59.70 27.33 -17.56
N ASP A 146 -60.50 26.39 -17.17
CA ASP A 146 -61.03 26.04 -15.85
C ASP A 146 -60.00 25.97 -14.71
N LYS A 147 -60.27 26.74 -13.64
CA LYS A 147 -59.53 26.74 -12.38
C LYS A 147 -59.91 25.60 -11.42
N THR A 148 -60.77 24.67 -11.83
CA THR A 148 -61.41 23.73 -10.91
C THR A 148 -60.83 22.32 -10.94
N LYS A 149 -59.78 22.04 -11.70
CA LYS A 149 -59.12 20.75 -11.67
C LYS A 149 -57.69 20.89 -11.17
N PRO A 150 -57.38 20.43 -9.96
CA PRO A 150 -55.99 20.40 -9.50
C PRO A 150 -55.21 19.36 -10.31
N GLY A 151 -54.21 19.80 -11.05
CA GLY A 151 -53.31 18.91 -11.75
C GLY A 151 -52.84 19.46 -13.09
N ILE A 152 -51.56 19.65 -13.27
CA ILE A 152 -50.95 19.99 -14.55
C ILE A 152 -51.00 18.75 -15.44
N LYS A 153 -51.95 18.72 -16.39
CA LYS A 153 -52.03 17.68 -17.42
C LYS A 153 -50.97 17.80 -18.52
N TYR A 154 -49.80 18.35 -18.25
CA TYR A 154 -48.89 18.79 -19.34
C TYR A 154 -47.51 18.13 -19.31
N PHE A 155 -47.48 16.81 -19.32
CA PHE A 155 -46.37 16.10 -19.97
C PHE A 155 -47.02 15.01 -20.85
N ARG A 156 -47.36 15.41 -22.09
CA ARG A 156 -47.84 14.47 -23.06
C ARG A 156 -46.66 14.02 -23.88
N ALA A 157 -46.11 12.84 -23.57
CA ALA A 157 -45.24 12.17 -24.52
C ALA A 157 -46.06 11.89 -25.78
N ASN A 158 -45.56 12.24 -26.96
CA ASN A 158 -46.12 11.87 -28.24
C ASN A 158 -45.83 10.37 -28.48
N SER A 159 -46.55 9.50 -27.78
CA SER A 159 -46.40 8.05 -27.76
C SER A 159 -47.76 7.37 -27.89
N THR A 160 -47.74 6.23 -28.55
CA THR A 160 -48.89 5.29 -28.58
C THR A 160 -48.79 4.25 -27.46
N GLY A 161 -47.78 4.33 -26.58
CA GLY A 161 -47.59 3.45 -25.44
C GLY A 161 -48.49 3.80 -24.27
N GLU A 162 -48.46 3.02 -23.19
CA GLU A 162 -49.27 3.22 -21.98
C GLU A 162 -48.95 4.58 -21.33
N ASP A 163 -49.98 5.17 -20.71
CA ASP A 163 -49.84 6.42 -19.97
C ASP A 163 -48.98 6.25 -18.74
N ALA A 164 -48.28 7.34 -18.34
CA ALA A 164 -47.63 7.39 -17.05
C ALA A 164 -48.61 7.35 -15.90
N ALA A 165 -48.31 6.64 -14.81
CA ALA A 165 -49.15 6.52 -13.61
C ALA A 165 -48.40 7.02 -12.36
N ALA A 166 -48.88 8.10 -11.76
CA ALA A 166 -48.46 8.57 -10.44
C ALA A 166 -49.51 8.14 -9.41
N ALA A 167 -49.37 6.95 -8.82
CA ALA A 167 -50.32 6.39 -7.89
C ALA A 167 -50.03 6.75 -6.41
N GLY A 168 -48.76 7.08 -6.11
CA GLY A 168 -48.35 7.55 -4.78
C GLY A 168 -48.85 8.96 -4.48
N GLU A 169 -49.13 9.28 -3.21
CA GLU A 169 -49.41 10.63 -2.76
C GLU A 169 -48.21 11.54 -3.10
N ASP A 170 -48.46 12.71 -3.69
CA ASP A 170 -47.47 13.70 -4.11
C ASP A 170 -46.35 13.17 -5.08
N ALA A 171 -46.65 12.08 -5.80
CA ALA A 171 -45.72 11.46 -6.73
C ALA A 171 -45.72 12.09 -8.13
N VAL A 172 -44.61 11.98 -8.85
CA VAL A 172 -44.43 12.47 -10.23
C VAL A 172 -44.04 11.32 -11.15
N ALA A 173 -44.80 11.06 -12.20
CA ALA A 173 -44.49 10.08 -13.24
C ALA A 173 -44.47 10.74 -14.60
N ILE A 174 -43.36 10.61 -15.36
CA ILE A 174 -43.18 11.19 -16.70
C ILE A 174 -42.52 10.18 -17.61
N GLY A 175 -43.13 9.80 -18.68
CA GLY A 175 -42.62 8.84 -19.67
C GLY A 175 -43.62 7.76 -20.01
N VAL A 176 -43.38 6.99 -21.08
CA VAL A 176 -44.19 5.83 -21.46
C VAL A 176 -44.15 4.80 -20.35
N SER A 177 -45.31 4.33 -19.90
CA SER A 177 -45.41 3.31 -18.85
C SER A 177 -44.65 3.65 -17.53
N ALA A 178 -44.27 4.91 -17.31
CA ALA A 178 -43.65 5.33 -16.05
C ALA A 178 -44.60 5.14 -14.86
N LYS A 179 -44.16 4.56 -13.76
CA LYS A 179 -44.99 4.27 -12.58
C LYS A 179 -44.32 4.82 -11.31
N ALA A 180 -44.90 5.87 -10.73
CA ALA A 180 -44.49 6.41 -9.43
C ALA A 180 -45.53 5.99 -8.36
N ASN A 181 -45.31 4.84 -7.71
CA ASN A 181 -46.26 4.26 -6.78
C ASN A 181 -45.94 4.60 -5.32
N GLY A 182 -44.70 4.98 -5.00
CA GLY A 182 -44.31 5.40 -3.65
C GLY A 182 -44.75 6.82 -3.35
N LYS A 183 -45.10 7.11 -2.08
CA LYS A 183 -45.37 8.47 -1.64
C LYS A 183 -44.12 9.37 -1.86
N ASP A 184 -44.36 10.62 -2.28
CA ASP A 184 -43.31 11.61 -2.56
C ASP A 184 -42.23 11.11 -3.54
N SER A 185 -42.56 10.16 -4.46
CA SER A 185 -41.64 9.57 -5.38
C SER A 185 -41.62 10.20 -6.77
N VAL A 186 -40.51 10.06 -7.49
CA VAL A 186 -40.34 10.52 -8.87
C VAL A 186 -39.97 9.36 -9.77
N ALA A 187 -40.71 9.15 -10.86
CA ALA A 187 -40.41 8.23 -11.94
C ALA A 187 -40.35 8.99 -13.28
N LEU A 188 -39.14 9.10 -13.87
CA LEU A 188 -38.93 9.85 -15.11
C LEU A 188 -38.19 8.99 -16.13
N GLY A 189 -38.87 8.59 -17.20
CA GLY A 189 -38.31 7.77 -18.28
C GLY A 189 -39.28 6.71 -18.77
N ASP A 190 -38.95 6.08 -19.90
CA ASP A 190 -39.68 4.95 -20.41
C ASP A 190 -39.57 3.75 -19.44
N ASP A 191 -40.72 3.26 -18.94
CA ASP A 191 -40.81 2.18 -17.98
C ASP A 191 -40.01 2.43 -16.66
N ALA A 192 -39.77 3.71 -16.31
CA ALA A 192 -39.21 4.08 -15.02
C ALA A 192 -40.20 3.74 -13.88
N ARG A 193 -39.73 3.14 -12.79
CA ARG A 193 -40.62 2.64 -11.73
C ARG A 193 -40.12 3.01 -10.33
N SER A 194 -41.04 3.48 -9.50
CA SER A 194 -40.90 3.57 -8.06
C SER A 194 -41.92 2.61 -7.40
N ALA A 195 -41.44 1.72 -6.52
CA ALA A 195 -42.29 0.78 -5.78
C ALA A 195 -43.24 1.51 -4.81
N SER A 196 -44.34 0.89 -4.40
CA SER A 196 -45.29 1.48 -3.42
C SER A 196 -44.64 1.64 -2.04
N SER A 197 -43.70 0.78 -1.67
CA SER A 197 -42.90 0.90 -0.44
C SER A 197 -41.77 1.96 -0.51
N ALA A 198 -41.40 2.40 -1.73
CA ALA A 198 -40.28 3.32 -1.96
C ALA A 198 -40.69 4.79 -1.79
N GLU A 199 -41.03 5.18 -0.56
CA GLU A 199 -41.31 6.58 -0.21
C GLU A 199 -40.05 7.46 -0.44
N ASN A 200 -40.28 8.72 -0.86
CA ASN A 200 -39.22 9.72 -1.09
C ASN A 200 -38.15 9.27 -2.11
N SER A 201 -38.48 8.41 -3.05
CA SER A 201 -37.53 7.80 -3.96
C SER A 201 -37.48 8.48 -5.35
N ILE A 202 -36.40 8.29 -6.07
CA ILE A 202 -36.18 8.85 -7.41
C ILE A 202 -35.77 7.74 -8.36
N ALA A 203 -36.51 7.57 -9.47
CA ALA A 203 -36.15 6.69 -10.60
C ALA A 203 -36.08 7.50 -11.89
N ILE A 204 -34.93 7.71 -12.47
CA ILE A 204 -34.71 8.50 -13.68
C ILE A 204 -33.92 7.70 -14.72
N GLY A 205 -34.53 7.45 -15.85
CA GLY A 205 -33.93 6.69 -16.95
C GLY A 205 -34.88 5.60 -17.48
N ARG A 206 -34.59 5.09 -18.66
CA ARG A 206 -35.35 3.97 -19.23
C ARG A 206 -35.17 2.75 -18.32
N LYS A 207 -36.29 2.15 -17.87
CA LYS A 207 -36.29 1.00 -16.95
C LYS A 207 -35.56 1.22 -15.61
N ALA A 208 -35.37 2.47 -15.20
CA ALA A 208 -34.83 2.76 -13.87
C ALA A 208 -35.80 2.30 -12.79
N VAL A 209 -35.31 1.63 -11.74
CA VAL A 209 -36.13 1.07 -10.67
C VAL A 209 -35.68 1.55 -9.31
N SER A 210 -36.58 2.12 -8.56
CA SER A 210 -36.41 2.53 -7.17
C SER A 210 -37.34 1.73 -6.28
N GLY A 211 -36.81 1.01 -5.30
CA GLY A 211 -37.57 0.12 -4.45
C GLY A 211 -37.54 -1.36 -4.87
N SER A 212 -38.13 -2.19 -4.04
CA SER A 212 -38.12 -3.63 -4.23
C SER A 212 -39.38 -4.11 -4.92
N PHE A 213 -39.21 -4.78 -6.05
CA PHE A 213 -40.29 -5.49 -6.75
C PHE A 213 -39.99 -6.99 -6.73
N ASN A 214 -41.01 -7.80 -6.45
CA ASN A 214 -40.84 -9.26 -6.41
C ASN A 214 -40.79 -9.94 -7.80
N ASP A 215 -40.84 -9.15 -8.86
CA ASP A 215 -40.84 -9.67 -10.22
C ASP A 215 -39.42 -9.70 -10.86
N MET A 216 -38.88 -10.91 -11.01
CA MET A 216 -37.64 -11.16 -11.78
C MET A 216 -37.91 -11.30 -13.30
N THR A 217 -39.17 -11.27 -13.74
CA THR A 217 -39.50 -11.56 -15.15
C THR A 217 -39.56 -10.33 -16.03
N GLY A 218 -39.55 -9.14 -15.48
CA GLY A 218 -39.41 -7.88 -16.25
C GLY A 218 -40.64 -7.53 -17.11
N ASP A 219 -41.76 -8.28 -17.04
CA ASP A 219 -42.97 -8.04 -17.83
C ASP A 219 -44.01 -7.15 -17.19
N GLY A 220 -43.76 -6.68 -15.97
CA GLY A 220 -44.49 -5.55 -15.39
C GLY A 220 -45.90 -5.85 -14.92
N ASP A 221 -46.30 -7.09 -14.72
CA ASP A 221 -47.57 -7.41 -14.11
C ASP A 221 -47.50 -7.29 -12.57
N SER A 222 -48.20 -6.32 -12.07
CA SER A 222 -48.09 -5.76 -10.73
C SER A 222 -48.86 -6.54 -9.67
N SER A 223 -48.86 -7.83 -9.69
CA SER A 223 -49.64 -8.59 -8.68
C SER A 223 -48.81 -9.17 -7.53
N THR A 224 -47.52 -8.77 -7.40
CA THR A 224 -46.62 -9.40 -6.42
C THR A 224 -46.22 -8.44 -5.30
N VAL A 225 -46.11 -8.99 -4.13
CA VAL A 225 -45.93 -8.35 -2.84
C VAL A 225 -44.71 -7.43 -2.84
N ASP A 226 -44.97 -6.16 -2.55
CA ASP A 226 -43.95 -5.15 -2.27
C ASP A 226 -43.18 -5.59 -1.01
N ILE A 227 -41.91 -5.91 -1.17
CA ILE A 227 -41.05 -6.15 -0.02
C ILE A 227 -40.63 -4.77 0.51
N ASP A 228 -40.74 -4.52 1.79
CA ASP A 228 -40.28 -3.27 2.41
C ASP A 228 -38.86 -2.94 1.99
N GLY A 229 -38.66 -1.88 1.22
CA GLY A 229 -37.34 -1.45 0.76
C GLY A 229 -37.39 -0.29 -0.23
N GLY A 230 -36.28 0.39 -0.38
CA GLY A 230 -36.10 1.48 -1.34
C GLY A 230 -36.60 2.85 -0.88
N LYS A 231 -36.91 3.03 0.40
CA LYS A 231 -37.23 4.36 0.95
C LYS A 231 -36.03 5.28 0.78
N ALA A 232 -36.31 6.50 0.31
CA ALA A 232 -35.29 7.50 0.02
C ALA A 232 -34.17 7.00 -0.93
N SER A 233 -34.46 6.05 -1.82
CA SER A 233 -33.49 5.54 -2.79
C SER A 233 -33.44 6.38 -4.09
N ILE A 234 -32.32 6.37 -4.75
CA ILE A 234 -32.08 7.11 -5.98
C ILE A 234 -31.56 6.14 -7.05
N SER A 235 -32.29 6.03 -8.16
CA SER A 235 -31.90 5.29 -9.36
C SER A 235 -31.84 6.23 -10.56
N ILE A 236 -30.65 6.45 -11.12
CA ILE A 236 -30.47 7.31 -12.28
C ILE A 236 -29.60 6.60 -13.34
N GLY A 237 -30.18 6.32 -14.48
CA GLY A 237 -29.55 5.64 -15.60
C GLY A 237 -30.46 4.66 -16.31
N ASP A 238 -30.05 4.16 -17.47
CA ASP A 238 -30.75 3.09 -18.18
C ASP A 238 -30.66 1.80 -17.32
N ALA A 239 -31.78 1.19 -17.01
CA ALA A 239 -31.86 0.01 -16.15
C ALA A 239 -31.15 0.14 -14.78
N ALA A 240 -30.92 1.36 -14.29
CA ALA A 240 -30.41 1.56 -12.93
C ALA A 240 -31.42 1.03 -11.89
N ASN A 241 -30.96 0.38 -10.83
CA ASN A 241 -31.83 -0.30 -9.87
C ASN A 241 -31.34 -0.12 -8.42
N ALA A 242 -32.08 0.62 -7.60
CA ALA A 242 -31.79 0.86 -6.19
C ALA A 242 -32.92 0.28 -5.31
N ARG A 243 -32.66 -0.87 -4.69
CA ARG A 243 -33.68 -1.59 -3.88
C ARG A 243 -33.49 -1.45 -2.38
N GLY A 244 -32.34 -1.03 -1.89
CA GLY A 244 -32.10 -0.79 -0.46
C GLY A 244 -32.60 0.58 -0.02
N ASN A 245 -32.91 0.74 1.26
CA ASN A 245 -33.26 2.04 1.84
C ASN A 245 -32.05 2.98 1.81
N SER A 246 -32.28 4.25 1.54
CA SER A 246 -31.22 5.27 1.46
C SER A 246 -30.08 4.88 0.52
N SER A 247 -30.37 4.11 -0.53
CA SER A 247 -29.39 3.62 -1.48
C SER A 247 -29.34 4.45 -2.76
N ILE A 248 -28.20 4.39 -3.46
CA ILE A 248 -27.97 5.13 -4.71
C ILE A 248 -27.46 4.18 -5.79
N ALA A 249 -28.16 4.12 -6.92
CA ALA A 249 -27.69 3.47 -8.15
C ALA A 249 -27.61 4.53 -9.26
N LEU A 250 -26.40 4.88 -9.70
CA LEU A 250 -26.16 5.91 -10.68
C LEU A 250 -25.28 5.38 -11.83
N GLY A 251 -25.85 5.21 -13.00
CA GLY A 251 -25.19 4.72 -14.21
C GLY A 251 -26.04 3.72 -14.97
N ASP A 252 -25.66 3.43 -16.19
CA ASP A 252 -26.27 2.40 -17.01
C ASP A 252 -26.07 1.02 -16.36
N GLY A 253 -27.16 0.32 -16.06
CA GLY A 253 -27.14 -0.96 -15.37
C GLY A 253 -26.55 -0.94 -13.94
N ALA A 254 -26.40 0.24 -13.32
CA ALA A 254 -25.96 0.32 -11.93
C ALA A 254 -26.97 -0.33 -10.99
N THR A 255 -26.53 -1.19 -10.06
CA THR A 255 -27.44 -1.97 -9.23
C THR A 255 -27.07 -1.96 -7.75
N VAL A 256 -28.03 -1.63 -6.91
CA VAL A 256 -28.04 -1.91 -5.47
C VAL A 256 -29.20 -2.85 -5.22
N TYR A 257 -28.95 -4.16 -5.10
CA TYR A 257 -30.03 -5.11 -5.06
C TYR A 257 -29.81 -6.24 -4.03
N ASN A 258 -30.95 -6.75 -3.53
CA ASN A 258 -30.99 -7.95 -2.71
C ASN A 258 -31.16 -9.18 -3.65
N ASP A 259 -30.38 -10.22 -3.44
CA ASP A 259 -30.46 -11.44 -4.25
C ASP A 259 -31.65 -12.36 -3.93
N GLY A 260 -32.55 -11.88 -3.10
CA GLY A 260 -33.80 -12.60 -2.75
C GLY A 260 -33.65 -13.77 -1.79
N THR A 261 -32.45 -13.99 -1.24
CA THR A 261 -32.18 -15.16 -0.37
C THR A 261 -32.21 -14.83 1.13
N ASN A 262 -32.19 -13.56 1.52
CA ASN A 262 -32.27 -13.10 2.90
C ASN A 262 -32.96 -11.73 2.97
N ASP A 263 -33.66 -11.42 4.06
CA ASP A 263 -34.23 -10.09 4.40
C ASP A 263 -33.13 -8.99 4.59
N GLN A 264 -31.93 -9.20 4.12
CA GLN A 264 -30.82 -8.22 4.18
C GLN A 264 -31.06 -7.20 3.08
N LEU A 265 -31.66 -6.09 3.43
CA LEU A 265 -31.77 -4.92 2.56
C LEU A 265 -30.35 -4.35 2.36
N ASN A 266 -30.00 -4.00 1.13
CA ASN A 266 -28.78 -3.25 0.79
C ASN A 266 -28.87 -1.78 1.25
N ASP A 267 -29.15 -1.57 2.54
CA ASP A 267 -29.38 -0.24 3.07
C ASP A 267 -28.09 0.60 3.07
N ASN A 268 -28.26 1.90 2.86
CA ASN A 268 -27.18 2.88 2.84
C ASN A 268 -26.05 2.54 1.85
N SER A 269 -26.36 1.82 0.78
CA SER A 269 -25.35 1.35 -0.18
C SER A 269 -25.36 2.19 -1.46
N MET A 270 -24.23 2.25 -2.14
CA MET A 270 -24.02 3.11 -3.29
C MET A 270 -23.35 2.34 -4.43
N ALA A 271 -23.96 2.35 -5.61
CA ALA A 271 -23.40 1.83 -6.85
C ALA A 271 -23.36 2.95 -7.90
N ILE A 272 -22.20 3.42 -8.24
CA ILE A 272 -21.99 4.54 -9.19
C ILE A 272 -21.04 4.10 -10.31
N GLY A 273 -21.53 4.10 -11.53
CA GLY A 273 -20.82 3.70 -12.73
C GLY A 273 -21.61 2.73 -13.57
N THR A 274 -21.22 2.55 -14.81
CA THR A 274 -21.83 1.55 -15.69
C THR A 274 -21.64 0.16 -15.10
N GLN A 275 -22.75 -0.55 -14.89
CA GLN A 275 -22.80 -1.88 -14.28
C GLN A 275 -22.10 -1.99 -12.91
N ALA A 276 -21.94 -0.86 -12.21
CA ALA A 276 -21.50 -0.89 -10.81
C ALA A 276 -22.53 -1.64 -9.96
N SER A 277 -22.11 -2.45 -8.99
CA SER A 277 -23.04 -3.28 -8.22
C SER A 277 -22.67 -3.42 -6.75
N THR A 278 -23.70 -3.35 -5.89
CA THR A 278 -23.62 -3.83 -4.52
C THR A 278 -24.71 -4.88 -4.30
N VAL A 279 -24.32 -6.05 -3.78
CA VAL A 279 -25.21 -7.21 -3.68
C VAL A 279 -25.35 -7.64 -2.24
N ALA A 280 -26.57 -7.60 -1.69
CA ALA A 280 -26.89 -8.05 -0.33
C ALA A 280 -25.85 -7.62 0.71
N SER A 281 -25.48 -6.33 0.71
CA SER A 281 -24.38 -5.78 1.53
C SER A 281 -24.73 -4.37 1.97
N ASN A 282 -24.96 -4.15 3.28
CA ASN A 282 -25.26 -2.85 3.86
C ASN A 282 -24.02 -1.95 3.95
N ASN A 283 -24.24 -0.64 3.87
CA ASN A 283 -23.19 0.38 3.96
C ASN A 283 -22.05 0.18 2.92
N ALA A 284 -22.37 -0.41 1.78
CA ALA A 284 -21.40 -0.78 0.75
C ALA A 284 -21.26 0.30 -0.33
N ILE A 285 -20.07 0.50 -0.86
CA ILE A 285 -19.81 1.47 -1.92
C ILE A 285 -19.13 0.77 -3.11
N ALA A 286 -19.74 0.82 -4.29
CA ALA A 286 -19.14 0.43 -5.55
C ALA A 286 -19.07 1.65 -6.47
N LEU A 287 -17.86 2.14 -6.75
CA LEU A 287 -17.64 3.33 -7.56
C LEU A 287 -16.70 3.04 -8.73
N GLY A 288 -17.21 3.01 -9.92
CA GLY A 288 -16.47 2.77 -11.15
C GLY A 288 -17.23 1.87 -12.12
N ASN A 289 -16.77 1.81 -13.36
CA ASN A 289 -17.30 0.89 -14.35
C ASN A 289 -17.07 -0.56 -13.87
N HIS A 290 -18.11 -1.38 -13.83
CA HIS A 290 -18.08 -2.76 -13.31
C HIS A 290 -17.52 -2.91 -11.87
N ALA A 291 -17.43 -1.83 -11.10
CA ALA A 291 -17.05 -1.94 -9.69
C ALA A 291 -18.09 -2.78 -8.93
N ALA A 292 -17.63 -3.71 -8.08
CA ALA A 292 -18.54 -4.65 -7.45
C ALA A 292 -18.22 -4.88 -5.96
N VAL A 293 -19.23 -4.69 -5.11
CA VAL A 293 -19.26 -5.24 -3.77
C VAL A 293 -20.11 -6.51 -3.80
N LYS A 294 -19.52 -7.63 -3.44
CA LYS A 294 -20.14 -8.96 -3.53
C LYS A 294 -21.07 -9.21 -2.33
N LYS A 295 -21.85 -10.28 -2.42
CA LYS A 295 -22.79 -10.70 -1.39
C LYS A 295 -22.13 -10.84 -0.01
N ASN A 296 -22.82 -10.37 1.03
CA ASN A 296 -22.40 -10.41 2.44
C ASN A 296 -21.08 -9.64 2.75
N SER A 297 -20.72 -8.68 1.89
CA SER A 297 -19.54 -7.82 2.09
C SER A 297 -19.99 -6.47 2.67
N HIS A 298 -20.52 -6.50 3.90
CA HIS A 298 -21.00 -5.30 4.60
C HIS A 298 -19.87 -4.30 4.82
N SER A 299 -20.18 -3.02 4.82
CA SER A 299 -19.24 -1.91 5.06
C SER A 299 -18.04 -1.86 4.09
N SER A 300 -18.13 -2.55 2.97
CA SER A 300 -17.01 -2.69 2.03
C SER A 300 -17.04 -1.64 0.93
N VAL A 301 -15.87 -1.33 0.40
CA VAL A 301 -15.70 -0.30 -0.62
C VAL A 301 -14.93 -0.85 -1.81
N ALA A 302 -15.48 -0.73 -3.01
CA ALA A 302 -14.84 -1.05 -4.28
C ALA A 302 -14.79 0.21 -5.16
N ILE A 303 -13.62 0.78 -5.36
CA ILE A 303 -13.42 2.00 -6.17
C ILE A 303 -12.42 1.73 -7.30
N GLY A 304 -12.89 1.85 -8.52
CA GLY A 304 -12.10 1.68 -9.74
C GLY A 304 -12.83 0.84 -10.78
N ASP A 305 -12.33 0.87 -12.01
CA ASP A 305 -12.84 0.01 -13.08
C ASP A 305 -12.61 -1.46 -12.70
N SER A 306 -13.67 -2.22 -12.65
CA SER A 306 -13.66 -3.64 -12.27
C SER A 306 -13.08 -3.94 -10.88
N ALA A 307 -13.03 -2.94 -9.97
CA ALA A 307 -12.63 -3.17 -8.59
C ALA A 307 -13.65 -4.08 -7.88
N THR A 308 -13.17 -4.98 -7.03
CA THR A 308 -14.05 -5.96 -6.35
C THR A 308 -13.73 -6.07 -4.86
N ALA A 309 -14.73 -5.83 -4.00
CA ALA A 309 -14.69 -6.13 -2.58
C ALA A 309 -15.62 -7.31 -2.30
N SER A 310 -15.10 -8.39 -1.71
CA SER A 310 -15.82 -9.67 -1.62
C SER A 310 -15.94 -10.21 -0.19
N ALA A 311 -15.54 -9.45 0.81
CA ALA A 311 -15.65 -9.81 2.22
C ALA A 311 -16.03 -8.58 3.03
N ALA A 312 -16.51 -8.77 4.28
CA ALA A 312 -16.85 -7.68 5.17
C ALA A 312 -15.66 -6.75 5.43
N ASP A 313 -15.94 -5.46 5.55
CA ASP A 313 -14.98 -4.40 5.84
C ASP A 313 -13.78 -4.33 4.86
N ALA A 314 -13.92 -4.95 3.65
CA ALA A 314 -12.89 -5.00 2.63
C ALA A 314 -12.84 -3.72 1.79
N LEU A 315 -11.63 -3.23 1.49
CA LEU A 315 -11.39 -2.04 0.70
C LEU A 315 -10.57 -2.35 -0.56
N ALA A 316 -11.19 -2.26 -1.73
CA ALA A 316 -10.56 -2.41 -3.04
C ALA A 316 -10.45 -1.04 -3.74
N PHE A 317 -9.24 -0.59 -4.02
CA PHE A 317 -8.95 0.73 -4.57
C PHE A 317 -8.03 0.65 -5.79
N GLY A 318 -8.57 0.78 -6.98
CA GLY A 318 -7.82 0.74 -8.24
C GLY A 318 -8.47 -0.12 -9.30
N LYS A 319 -7.99 0.01 -10.54
CA LYS A 319 -8.48 -0.82 -11.63
C LYS A 319 -8.21 -2.30 -11.34
N SER A 320 -9.25 -3.12 -11.41
CA SER A 320 -9.17 -4.56 -11.14
C SER A 320 -8.57 -4.90 -9.77
N ALA A 321 -8.61 -3.97 -8.80
CA ALA A 321 -8.22 -4.28 -7.43
C ALA A 321 -9.21 -5.27 -6.81
N ALA A 322 -8.70 -6.25 -6.05
CA ALA A 322 -9.51 -7.30 -5.44
C ALA A 322 -9.20 -7.45 -3.94
N ALA A 323 -10.14 -7.04 -3.08
CA ALA A 323 -10.09 -7.25 -1.65
C ALA A 323 -11.09 -8.36 -1.29
N SER A 324 -10.61 -9.55 -0.98
CA SER A 324 -11.43 -10.72 -0.72
C SER A 324 -11.26 -11.34 0.65
N GLY A 325 -10.30 -10.91 1.42
CA GLY A 325 -10.20 -11.19 2.86
C GLY A 325 -11.07 -10.22 3.67
N ALA A 326 -11.61 -10.65 4.82
CA ALA A 326 -12.24 -9.73 5.76
C ALA A 326 -11.21 -8.70 6.25
N ASP A 327 -11.65 -7.45 6.46
CA ASP A 327 -10.79 -6.34 6.91
C ASP A 327 -9.57 -6.09 6.00
N SER A 328 -9.60 -6.60 4.75
CA SER A 328 -8.45 -6.51 3.83
C SER A 328 -8.46 -5.23 3.00
N ILE A 329 -7.28 -4.76 2.63
CA ILE A 329 -7.09 -3.59 1.78
C ILE A 329 -6.26 -3.96 0.55
N ALA A 330 -6.85 -3.77 -0.64
CA ALA A 330 -6.16 -3.89 -1.93
C ALA A 330 -6.13 -2.52 -2.62
N ALA A 331 -4.95 -1.87 -2.67
CA ALA A 331 -4.79 -0.54 -3.25
C ALA A 331 -3.76 -0.54 -4.39
N GLY A 332 -4.24 -0.41 -5.60
CA GLY A 332 -3.42 -0.39 -6.82
C GLY A 332 -4.09 -1.13 -7.98
N THR A 333 -3.60 -0.89 -9.17
CA THR A 333 -4.05 -1.65 -10.35
C THR A 333 -3.73 -3.13 -10.16
N GLU A 334 -4.73 -3.99 -10.26
CA GLU A 334 -4.59 -5.44 -10.11
C GLU A 334 -4.03 -5.86 -8.72
N ALA A 335 -4.10 -5.00 -7.72
CA ALA A 335 -3.74 -5.37 -6.35
C ALA A 335 -4.72 -6.40 -5.80
N ALA A 336 -4.23 -7.41 -5.07
CA ALA A 336 -5.04 -8.49 -4.53
C ALA A 336 -4.74 -8.73 -3.04
N ALA A 337 -5.72 -8.50 -2.17
CA ALA A 337 -5.65 -8.80 -0.76
C ALA A 337 -6.68 -9.89 -0.44
N SER A 338 -6.22 -11.12 -0.30
CA SER A 338 -7.09 -12.28 -0.09
C SER A 338 -7.00 -12.89 1.30
N GLY A 339 -5.97 -12.58 2.06
CA GLY A 339 -5.90 -12.92 3.48
C GLY A 339 -6.82 -12.04 4.31
N ALA A 340 -7.33 -12.53 5.45
CA ALA A 340 -7.96 -11.67 6.45
C ALA A 340 -6.94 -10.68 7.01
N ASP A 341 -7.35 -9.44 7.30
CA ASP A 341 -6.49 -8.36 7.79
C ASP A 341 -5.28 -8.05 6.87
N ALA A 342 -5.35 -8.45 5.60
CA ALA A 342 -4.23 -8.32 4.66
C ALA A 342 -4.21 -6.95 3.97
N LEU A 343 -3.00 -6.42 3.75
CA LEU A 343 -2.76 -5.17 3.05
C LEU A 343 -1.92 -5.41 1.78
N ALA A 344 -2.50 -5.22 0.60
CA ALA A 344 -1.79 -5.22 -0.67
C ALA A 344 -1.80 -3.81 -1.27
N MET A 345 -0.64 -3.17 -1.39
CA MET A 345 -0.53 -1.81 -1.93
C MET A 345 0.55 -1.72 -3.01
N GLY A 346 0.12 -1.44 -4.21
CA GLY A 346 0.95 -1.33 -5.41
C GLY A 346 0.34 -2.04 -6.61
N LYS A 347 0.83 -1.74 -7.80
CA LYS A 347 0.38 -2.46 -9.00
C LYS A 347 0.69 -3.95 -8.86
N SER A 348 -0.30 -4.79 -9.07
CA SER A 348 -0.20 -6.27 -8.99
C SER A 348 0.40 -6.77 -7.65
N ALA A 349 0.31 -5.98 -6.57
CA ALA A 349 0.71 -6.42 -5.24
C ALA A 349 -0.26 -7.51 -4.74
N GLN A 350 0.25 -8.54 -4.07
CA GLN A 350 -0.54 -9.68 -3.59
C GLN A 350 -0.28 -9.94 -2.11
N ALA A 351 -1.31 -9.87 -1.29
CA ALA A 351 -1.27 -10.23 0.12
C ALA A 351 -2.29 -11.35 0.37
N SER A 352 -1.82 -12.60 0.33
CA SER A 352 -2.69 -13.77 0.45
C SER A 352 -2.62 -14.46 1.81
N GLY A 353 -1.60 -14.20 2.60
CA GLY A 353 -1.55 -14.65 3.99
C GLY A 353 -2.47 -13.81 4.87
N ALA A 354 -3.04 -14.40 5.94
CA ALA A 354 -3.70 -13.61 6.98
C ALA A 354 -2.68 -12.67 7.65
N ASP A 355 -3.10 -11.46 8.03
CA ASP A 355 -2.23 -10.41 8.60
C ASP A 355 -1.02 -10.04 7.71
N ALA A 356 -1.07 -10.35 6.43
CA ALA A 356 0.04 -10.13 5.51
C ALA A 356 0.06 -8.70 4.94
N VAL A 357 1.25 -8.15 4.78
CA VAL A 357 1.48 -6.82 4.21
C VAL A 357 2.37 -6.92 2.97
N ALA A 358 1.86 -6.53 1.81
CA ALA A 358 2.58 -6.47 0.54
C ALA A 358 2.59 -5.03 0.00
N LEU A 359 3.72 -4.34 0.06
CA LEU A 359 3.89 -2.98 -0.41
C LEU A 359 4.93 -2.92 -1.54
N GLY A 360 4.48 -2.66 -2.74
CA GLY A 360 5.34 -2.50 -3.92
C GLY A 360 4.71 -3.04 -5.19
N ASN A 361 5.23 -2.63 -6.32
CA ASN A 361 4.81 -3.20 -7.61
C ASN A 361 5.24 -4.67 -7.66
N GLY A 362 4.29 -5.58 -7.87
CA GLY A 362 4.56 -7.01 -7.93
C GLY A 362 4.97 -7.65 -6.58
N ALA A 363 4.86 -6.93 -5.46
CA ALA A 363 5.16 -7.49 -4.14
C ALA A 363 4.20 -8.64 -3.77
N VAL A 364 4.72 -9.74 -3.21
CA VAL A 364 3.93 -10.92 -2.86
C VAL A 364 4.15 -11.30 -1.39
N ALA A 365 3.13 -11.14 -0.56
CA ALA A 365 3.11 -11.60 0.82
C ALA A 365 2.16 -12.80 0.95
N GLY A 366 2.67 -13.99 0.67
CA GLY A 366 1.92 -15.25 0.67
C GLY A 366 1.82 -15.89 2.04
N GLY A 367 2.83 -15.72 2.89
CA GLY A 367 2.87 -16.26 4.24
C GLY A 367 2.03 -15.43 5.21
N SER A 368 1.31 -16.07 6.14
CA SER A 368 0.58 -15.38 7.21
C SER A 368 1.53 -14.54 8.07
N ALA A 369 1.09 -13.36 8.46
CA ALA A 369 1.85 -12.38 9.24
C ALA A 369 3.21 -12.03 8.60
N SER A 370 3.31 -12.10 7.28
CA SER A 370 4.50 -11.68 6.55
C SER A 370 4.42 -10.21 6.14
N VAL A 371 5.57 -9.55 6.12
CA VAL A 371 5.71 -8.15 5.70
C VAL A 371 6.68 -8.09 4.51
N VAL A 372 6.20 -7.63 3.38
CA VAL A 372 6.97 -7.49 2.15
C VAL A 372 6.95 -6.04 1.68
N LEU A 373 8.11 -5.44 1.54
CA LEU A 373 8.26 -4.10 1.02
C LEU A 373 9.34 -4.07 -0.08
N GLY A 374 8.94 -3.94 -1.31
CA GLY A 374 9.84 -3.83 -2.45
C GLY A 374 9.18 -4.21 -3.76
N LYS A 375 9.72 -3.72 -4.84
CA LYS A 375 9.30 -4.13 -6.18
C LYS A 375 9.68 -5.60 -6.40
N ASP A 376 8.72 -6.41 -6.85
CA ASP A 376 8.90 -7.84 -7.13
C ASP A 376 9.48 -8.66 -5.96
N ALA A 377 9.40 -8.13 -4.73
CA ALA A 377 9.78 -8.85 -3.52
C ALA A 377 8.73 -9.90 -3.14
N SER A 378 9.15 -11.00 -2.50
CA SER A 378 8.23 -12.10 -2.19
C SER A 378 8.52 -12.75 -0.83
N ALA A 379 7.49 -13.03 -0.04
CA ALA A 379 7.56 -13.84 1.17
C ALA A 379 6.41 -14.84 1.22
N ASN A 380 6.65 -16.07 0.82
CA ASN A 380 5.69 -17.16 0.96
C ASN A 380 5.80 -17.90 2.32
N ALA A 381 6.86 -17.64 3.06
CA ALA A 381 7.07 -18.17 4.38
C ALA A 381 6.37 -17.31 5.45
N VAL A 382 5.73 -17.94 6.44
CA VAL A 382 4.98 -17.25 7.50
C VAL A 382 5.89 -16.39 8.39
N ARG A 383 5.36 -15.30 8.94
CA ARG A 383 6.07 -14.41 9.89
C ARG A 383 7.42 -13.93 9.39
N SER A 384 7.55 -13.73 8.09
CA SER A 384 8.80 -13.27 7.48
C SER A 384 8.74 -11.79 7.16
N VAL A 385 9.87 -11.11 7.29
CA VAL A 385 10.05 -9.71 6.91
C VAL A 385 10.99 -9.65 5.72
N VAL A 386 10.52 -9.10 4.60
CA VAL A 386 11.28 -8.97 3.35
C VAL A 386 11.26 -7.52 2.91
N LEU A 387 12.42 -6.89 2.89
CA LEU A 387 12.59 -5.48 2.50
C LEU A 387 13.64 -5.36 1.40
N GLY A 388 13.26 -4.92 0.23
CA GLY A 388 14.14 -4.66 -0.90
C GLY A 388 13.57 -5.15 -2.22
N PRO A 389 13.97 -4.56 -3.35
CA PRO A 389 13.51 -5.03 -4.65
C PRO A 389 14.02 -6.46 -4.90
N SER A 390 13.18 -7.28 -5.53
CA SER A 390 13.49 -8.68 -5.87
C SER A 390 13.98 -9.55 -4.70
N ALA A 391 13.74 -9.12 -3.47
CA ALA A 391 14.14 -9.86 -2.27
C ALA A 391 13.16 -11.00 -1.97
N GLY A 392 13.65 -12.12 -1.44
CA GLY A 392 12.86 -13.25 -0.98
C GLY A 392 12.16 -14.06 -2.08
N VAL A 393 12.51 -13.85 -3.34
CA VAL A 393 11.90 -14.58 -4.47
C VAL A 393 12.23 -16.07 -4.38
N GLY A 394 11.20 -16.92 -4.54
CA GLY A 394 11.40 -18.37 -4.41
C GLY A 394 11.59 -18.86 -2.97
N MET A 395 11.41 -17.99 -1.97
CA MET A 395 11.37 -18.40 -0.58
C MET A 395 10.18 -19.34 -0.36
N VAL A 396 10.44 -20.54 0.12
CA VAL A 396 9.41 -21.54 0.36
C VAL A 396 9.14 -21.67 1.86
N GLY A 397 7.88 -21.50 2.25
CA GLY A 397 7.40 -21.99 3.53
C GLY A 397 7.27 -23.51 3.42
N HIS A 398 7.97 -24.25 4.26
CA HIS A 398 7.88 -25.72 4.25
C HIS A 398 6.41 -26.18 4.44
N VAL A 399 6.00 -27.21 3.73
CA VAL A 399 4.64 -27.74 3.48
C VAL A 399 3.72 -27.95 4.71
N LEU A 400 4.14 -27.66 5.91
CA LEU A 400 3.38 -27.89 7.15
C LEU A 400 3.10 -26.62 7.99
N GLY A 401 3.12 -25.42 7.41
CA GLY A 401 2.55 -24.21 8.06
C GLY A 401 3.30 -23.65 9.27
N THR A 402 4.47 -24.17 9.63
CA THR A 402 5.19 -23.77 10.83
C THR A 402 6.60 -23.25 10.62
N LYS A 403 7.11 -23.29 9.39
CA LYS A 403 8.48 -22.86 9.08
C LYS A 403 8.46 -21.52 8.34
N GLY A 404 9.21 -20.59 8.86
CA GLY A 404 9.30 -19.22 8.34
C GLY A 404 10.12 -18.36 9.30
N SER A 405 9.63 -17.17 9.59
CA SER A 405 10.29 -16.21 10.48
C SER A 405 11.65 -15.76 9.96
N HIS A 406 11.71 -15.48 8.66
CA HIS A 406 12.91 -14.95 8.03
C HIS A 406 12.97 -13.41 8.17
N VAL A 407 14.18 -12.88 8.23
CA VAL A 407 14.44 -11.46 8.05
C VAL A 407 15.34 -11.29 6.83
N VAL A 408 14.79 -10.69 5.78
CA VAL A 408 15.49 -10.47 4.50
C VAL A 408 15.47 -8.98 4.19
N ILE A 409 16.64 -8.38 4.08
CA ILE A 409 16.76 -6.94 3.82
C ILE A 409 17.85 -6.70 2.78
N GLY A 410 17.49 -6.20 1.63
CA GLY A 410 18.42 -5.83 0.58
C GLY A 410 17.91 -6.16 -0.82
N ASP A 411 18.53 -5.58 -1.81
CA ASP A 411 18.24 -5.85 -3.20
C ASP A 411 18.68 -7.27 -3.55
N ASP A 412 17.78 -8.06 -4.14
CA ASP A 412 18.02 -9.43 -4.56
C ASP A 412 18.48 -10.38 -3.41
N ALA A 413 18.17 -10.02 -2.15
CA ALA A 413 18.55 -10.78 -0.96
C ALA A 413 17.56 -11.91 -0.66
N GLY A 414 18.04 -12.98 -0.04
CA GLY A 414 17.23 -14.07 0.52
C GLY A 414 16.42 -14.86 -0.50
N ASN A 415 16.87 -14.93 -1.73
CA ASN A 415 16.17 -15.66 -2.77
C ASN A 415 16.38 -17.19 -2.62
N ASN A 416 15.34 -17.98 -2.90
CA ASN A 416 15.36 -19.44 -2.79
C ASN A 416 15.72 -19.97 -1.40
N ILE A 417 15.34 -19.26 -0.33
CA ILE A 417 15.50 -19.79 1.03
C ILE A 417 14.52 -20.96 1.25
N ASP A 418 15.05 -22.11 1.63
CA ASP A 418 14.29 -23.30 2.04
C ASP A 418 14.78 -23.76 3.42
N GLY A 419 14.24 -23.15 4.47
CA GLY A 419 14.59 -23.38 5.85
C GLY A 419 13.72 -22.52 6.75
N GLN A 420 14.16 -22.30 7.98
CA GLN A 420 13.47 -21.43 8.93
C GLN A 420 14.43 -20.51 9.68
N GLN A 421 13.91 -19.38 10.14
CA GLN A 421 14.62 -18.44 11.00
C GLN A 421 15.96 -17.97 10.43
N ASN A 422 16.04 -17.75 9.13
CA ASN A 422 17.23 -17.22 8.48
C ASN A 422 17.21 -15.69 8.45
N ILE A 423 18.36 -15.07 8.62
CA ILE A 423 18.58 -13.63 8.48
C ILE A 423 19.50 -13.38 7.29
N ALA A 424 19.06 -12.57 6.35
CA ALA A 424 19.83 -12.16 5.16
C ALA A 424 19.77 -10.63 5.01
N ILE A 425 20.89 -9.94 5.25
CA ILE A 425 20.92 -8.46 5.20
C ILE A 425 22.07 -8.00 4.29
N GLY A 426 21.74 -7.43 3.14
CA GLY A 426 22.69 -6.91 2.15
C GLY A 426 22.30 -7.27 0.72
N TYR A 427 23.05 -6.80 -0.24
CA TYR A 427 22.85 -7.10 -1.66
C TYR A 427 23.17 -8.58 -1.94
N LYS A 428 22.24 -9.32 -2.55
CA LYS A 428 22.37 -10.75 -2.88
C LYS A 428 22.76 -11.67 -1.72
N THR A 429 22.49 -11.24 -0.51
CA THR A 429 22.87 -11.95 0.72
C THR A 429 21.94 -13.11 0.99
N GLY A 430 22.45 -14.23 1.46
CA GLY A 430 21.66 -15.37 1.89
C GLY A 430 20.83 -16.03 0.80
N ASN A 431 21.24 -15.95 -0.45
CA ASN A 431 20.55 -16.60 -1.56
C ASN A 431 20.88 -18.10 -1.59
N ASP A 432 19.90 -18.91 -2.04
CA ASP A 432 20.02 -20.37 -2.13
C ASP A 432 20.39 -21.06 -0.81
N VAL A 433 19.86 -20.56 0.31
CA VAL A 433 20.04 -21.15 1.65
C VAL A 433 19.04 -22.29 1.87
N LYS A 434 19.53 -23.51 2.10
CA LYS A 434 18.71 -24.72 2.24
C LYS A 434 18.72 -25.29 3.67
N SER A 435 19.08 -24.47 4.66
CA SER A 435 19.16 -24.87 6.06
C SER A 435 18.61 -23.82 7.01
N ASP A 436 18.44 -24.18 8.29
CA ASP A 436 17.81 -23.38 9.32
C ASP A 436 18.80 -22.48 10.07
N HIS A 437 18.29 -21.37 10.67
CA HIS A 437 19.00 -20.56 11.67
C HIS A 437 20.31 -19.92 11.17
N ASN A 438 20.40 -19.55 9.92
CA ASN A 438 21.60 -18.88 9.39
C ASN A 438 21.49 -17.37 9.53
N VAL A 439 22.62 -16.74 9.79
CA VAL A 439 22.80 -15.28 9.77
C VAL A 439 23.78 -14.92 8.67
N ALA A 440 23.33 -14.18 7.68
CA ALA A 440 24.15 -13.64 6.60
C ALA A 440 24.00 -12.11 6.56
N ILE A 441 25.10 -11.39 6.74
CA ILE A 441 25.12 -9.93 6.73
C ILE A 441 26.28 -9.44 5.89
N GLY A 442 25.99 -8.71 4.83
CA GLY A 442 26.98 -8.19 3.89
C GLY A 442 26.67 -8.61 2.46
N SER A 443 27.21 -7.90 1.50
CA SER A 443 26.98 -8.22 0.09
C SER A 443 27.44 -9.64 -0.24
N GLU A 444 26.54 -10.43 -0.80
CA GLU A 444 26.74 -11.84 -1.20
C GLU A 444 27.26 -12.76 -0.08
N ALA A 445 27.09 -12.38 1.20
CA ALA A 445 27.42 -13.22 2.33
C ALA A 445 26.47 -14.41 2.44
N GLY A 446 26.95 -15.56 2.86
CA GLY A 446 26.15 -16.73 3.19
C GLY A 446 25.31 -17.27 2.02
N THR A 447 25.82 -17.21 0.79
CA THR A 447 25.13 -17.75 -0.40
C THR A 447 25.41 -19.23 -0.62
N ASN A 448 24.44 -19.96 -1.20
CA ASN A 448 24.55 -21.40 -1.50
C ASN A 448 24.91 -22.27 -0.27
N ILE A 449 24.27 -21.99 0.88
CA ILE A 449 24.48 -22.75 2.13
C ILE A 449 23.39 -23.81 2.31
N GLY A 450 23.80 -25.03 2.62
CA GLY A 450 22.95 -26.19 2.87
C GLY A 450 22.68 -27.04 1.63
N SER A 451 22.34 -28.31 1.86
CA SER A 451 21.93 -29.25 0.81
C SER A 451 20.43 -29.50 0.87
N SER A 452 19.80 -29.72 -0.29
CA SER A 452 18.40 -30.13 -0.38
C SER A 452 18.21 -31.48 0.35
N GLY A 453 17.43 -31.48 1.43
CA GLY A 453 17.05 -32.70 2.15
C GLY A 453 17.37 -32.72 3.64
N ASN A 454 18.25 -31.85 4.16
CA ASN A 454 18.52 -31.74 5.58
C ASN A 454 18.42 -30.28 6.04
N THR A 455 17.20 -29.84 6.30
CA THR A 455 16.89 -28.44 6.66
C THR A 455 17.22 -28.11 8.13
N SER A 456 17.39 -29.10 9.00
CA SER A 456 17.67 -28.86 10.42
C SER A 456 19.14 -28.59 10.76
N GLU A 457 20.03 -28.73 9.79
CA GLU A 457 21.46 -28.45 9.92
C GLU A 457 21.77 -27.07 9.32
N GLY A 458 22.22 -26.17 10.11
CA GLY A 458 22.54 -24.79 9.73
C GLY A 458 23.29 -24.09 10.84
N LYS A 459 22.71 -23.03 11.41
CA LYS A 459 23.28 -22.21 12.49
C LYS A 459 24.60 -21.54 12.09
N ASN A 460 24.70 -21.15 10.81
CA ASN A 460 25.88 -20.50 10.29
C ASN A 460 25.82 -18.99 10.51
N VAL A 461 26.97 -18.38 10.75
CA VAL A 461 27.13 -16.93 10.84
C VAL A 461 28.11 -16.49 9.76
N SER A 462 27.66 -15.65 8.84
CA SER A 462 28.43 -15.15 7.72
C SER A 462 28.31 -13.62 7.67
N ILE A 463 29.30 -12.91 8.19
CA ILE A 463 29.27 -11.44 8.28
C ILE A 463 30.46 -10.83 7.57
N GLY A 464 30.19 -10.07 6.54
CA GLY A 464 31.18 -9.38 5.70
C GLY A 464 30.91 -9.59 4.22
N TYR A 465 31.55 -8.80 3.38
CA TYR A 465 31.51 -8.94 1.94
C TYR A 465 32.01 -10.35 1.54
N HIS A 466 31.22 -11.11 0.81
CA HIS A 466 31.53 -12.47 0.37
C HIS A 466 31.87 -13.47 1.52
N ALA A 467 31.53 -13.18 2.76
CA ALA A 467 31.73 -14.14 3.87
C ALA A 467 30.94 -15.42 3.62
N ASN A 468 31.58 -16.57 3.64
CA ASN A 468 31.00 -17.88 3.26
C ASN A 468 30.23 -17.87 1.93
N LYS A 469 30.63 -17.04 0.96
CA LYS A 469 30.09 -17.09 -0.39
C LYS A 469 30.55 -18.38 -1.06
N ASN A 470 29.60 -19.13 -1.61
CA ASN A 470 29.86 -20.35 -2.36
C ASN A 470 29.25 -20.22 -3.77
N ASP A 471 29.94 -20.76 -4.78
CA ASP A 471 29.47 -20.76 -6.18
C ASP A 471 28.51 -21.91 -6.48
N SER A 472 28.42 -22.88 -5.58
CA SER A 472 27.50 -24.03 -5.62
C SER A 472 27.03 -24.38 -4.22
N ALA A 473 25.92 -25.10 -4.10
CA ALA A 473 25.37 -25.51 -2.83
C ALA A 473 26.37 -26.36 -2.03
N VAL A 474 26.72 -25.92 -0.82
CA VAL A 474 27.64 -26.57 0.11
C VAL A 474 26.91 -26.81 1.43
N SER A 475 26.98 -28.04 1.95
CA SER A 475 26.55 -28.29 3.32
C SER A 475 27.48 -27.55 4.26
N ARG A 476 26.92 -26.71 5.13
CA ARG A 476 27.66 -26.01 6.18
C ARG A 476 26.83 -26.04 7.46
N ILE A 477 27.50 -26.39 8.54
CA ILE A 477 26.89 -26.56 9.85
C ILE A 477 27.71 -25.78 10.85
N GLN A 478 27.06 -24.93 11.66
CA GLN A 478 27.67 -24.24 12.80
C GLN A 478 28.96 -23.45 12.43
N SER A 479 29.09 -23.02 11.20
CA SER A 479 30.26 -22.25 10.74
C SER A 479 30.14 -20.77 11.10
N THR A 480 31.25 -20.15 11.49
CA THR A 480 31.34 -18.72 11.77
C THR A 480 32.38 -18.05 10.89
N ALA A 481 31.98 -17.19 9.98
CA ALA A 481 32.84 -16.41 9.11
C ALA A 481 32.62 -14.92 9.35
N LEU A 482 33.59 -14.24 9.94
CA LEU A 482 33.53 -12.81 10.27
C LEU A 482 34.63 -12.06 9.53
N GLY A 483 34.28 -11.28 8.54
CA GLY A 483 35.19 -10.47 7.74
C GLY A 483 34.93 -10.61 6.24
N SER A 484 35.54 -9.74 5.47
CA SER A 484 35.43 -9.79 4.01
C SER A 484 36.18 -11.02 3.46
N GLU A 485 35.54 -11.73 2.52
CA GLU A 485 36.08 -12.90 1.82
C GLU A 485 36.50 -14.06 2.76
N THR A 486 35.94 -14.10 3.98
CA THR A 486 36.20 -15.19 4.94
C THR A 486 35.50 -16.48 4.53
N LYS A 487 36.12 -17.62 4.82
CA LYS A 487 35.53 -18.95 4.63
C LYS A 487 35.74 -19.82 5.88
N ALA A 488 34.67 -20.35 6.41
CA ALA A 488 34.70 -21.28 7.53
C ALA A 488 34.07 -22.62 7.11
N ALA A 489 34.73 -23.73 7.37
CA ALA A 489 34.18 -25.09 7.21
C ALA A 489 33.15 -25.40 8.31
N ASP A 490 32.65 -26.63 8.38
CA ASP A 490 31.73 -27.08 9.42
C ASP A 490 32.39 -26.98 10.80
N ASP A 491 31.60 -26.56 11.80
CA ASP A 491 32.03 -26.32 13.17
C ASP A 491 33.26 -25.41 13.33
N ALA A 492 33.60 -24.62 12.31
CA ALA A 492 34.79 -23.81 12.25
C ALA A 492 34.53 -22.31 12.42
N VAL A 493 35.56 -21.59 12.89
CA VAL A 493 35.53 -20.14 13.08
C VAL A 493 36.65 -19.47 12.27
N ALA A 494 36.31 -18.59 11.33
CA ALA A 494 37.25 -17.77 10.59
C ALA A 494 36.96 -16.28 10.85
N VAL A 495 37.96 -15.55 11.33
CA VAL A 495 37.80 -14.12 11.66
C VAL A 495 38.96 -13.31 11.00
N GLY A 496 38.58 -12.30 10.25
CA GLY A 496 39.53 -11.40 9.58
C GLY A 496 39.38 -11.38 8.06
N TYR A 497 40.05 -10.46 7.41
CA TYR A 497 40.03 -10.34 5.96
C TYR A 497 40.68 -11.60 5.32
N GLN A 498 39.94 -12.24 4.41
CA GLN A 498 40.39 -13.46 3.70
C GLN A 498 40.77 -14.64 4.63
N ALA A 499 40.37 -14.60 5.90
CA ALA A 499 40.65 -15.71 6.81
C ALA A 499 39.96 -16.99 6.34
N GLN A 500 40.66 -18.11 6.41
CA GLN A 500 40.15 -19.42 6.01
C GLN A 500 40.35 -20.45 7.12
N ALA A 501 39.23 -21.00 7.60
CA ALA A 501 39.23 -22.14 8.52
C ALA A 501 38.66 -23.36 7.74
N ASN A 502 39.55 -24.13 7.12
CA ASN A 502 39.21 -25.15 6.13
C ASN A 502 39.00 -26.55 6.73
N GLY A 503 39.35 -26.77 7.98
CA GLY A 503 39.11 -28.02 8.71
C GLY A 503 37.90 -27.93 9.61
N ASN A 504 37.11 -29.02 9.78
CA ASN A 504 36.03 -29.07 10.73
C ASN A 504 36.55 -28.78 12.15
N GLY A 505 35.87 -27.89 12.88
CA GLY A 505 36.28 -27.44 14.21
C GLY A 505 37.54 -26.55 14.24
N SER A 506 38.03 -26.06 13.12
CA SER A 506 39.20 -25.18 13.07
C SER A 506 38.82 -23.71 13.37
N THR A 507 39.81 -22.96 13.86
CA THR A 507 39.69 -21.52 14.16
C THR A 507 40.77 -20.70 13.47
#